data_cad985f6a538e6973fa858962da6219c
#
_entry.id   cad985f6a538e6973fa858962da6219c
#
_cell.length_a   1.000
_cell.length_b   1.000
_cell.length_c   1.000
_cell.angle_alpha   90.00
_cell.angle_beta   90.00
_cell.angle_gamma   90.00
#
_symmetry.space_group_name_H-M   'P 1'
#
loop_
_entity.id
_entity.type
_entity.pdbx_description
1 polymer ?
#
loop_
_entity_poly.entity_id
_entity_poly.type
_entity_poly.pdbx_seq_one_letter_code
_entity_poly.pdbx_strand_id
1 'polypeptide(L)'
;ATALRLEIESHPAWQWMSDQRGVGELLAARLLSRLDVSRARTPSAFWAYCGLATIPGTAYECPRCKLEVAIPAGYKLRETHFTRAGSRLCSGHLELIQGDATRVAPRRSMAGGRNSYDAHARKSCYLIGISMLRCGSDYRAHYDAERARLAIERPGWTAKRSHLAALRKMEKIFLRDLWLAWRKAVGLAVVRPYFGKREAGKGKREAGSGERLAVSG
;
A
#
# COMPACT_ATOMS: atom_id res chain seq x y z
N ALA A 1 21.57 16.53 -17.59
CA ALA A 1 21.14 16.88 -16.21
C ALA A 1 20.38 18.21 -16.19
N THR A 2 20.89 19.25 -16.84
CA THR A 2 20.32 20.62 -16.81
C THR A 2 18.91 20.71 -17.41
N ALA A 3 18.64 20.08 -18.55
CA ALA A 3 17.32 20.10 -19.19
C ALA A 3 16.23 19.43 -18.34
N LEU A 4 16.53 18.26 -17.76
CA LEU A 4 15.60 17.56 -16.86
C LEU A 4 15.27 18.39 -15.61
N ARG A 5 16.26 19.09 -15.09
CA ARG A 5 16.10 19.96 -13.92
C ARG A 5 15.14 21.11 -14.23
N LEU A 6 15.36 21.83 -15.33
CA LEU A 6 14.50 22.94 -15.75
C LEU A 6 13.05 22.49 -15.97
N GLU A 7 12.88 21.33 -16.60
CA GLU A 7 11.54 20.78 -16.86
C GLU A 7 10.81 20.39 -15.57
N ILE A 8 11.51 19.77 -14.61
CA ILE A 8 10.87 19.37 -13.36
C ILE A 8 10.60 20.54 -12.43
N GLU A 9 11.46 21.55 -12.42
CA GLU A 9 11.29 22.76 -11.60
C GLU A 9 10.01 23.54 -11.99
N SER A 10 9.58 23.45 -13.26
CA SER A 10 8.32 24.05 -13.72
C SER A 10 7.07 23.24 -13.32
N HIS A 11 7.23 22.01 -12.84
CA HIS A 11 6.11 21.14 -12.54
C HIS A 11 5.40 21.53 -11.24
N PRO A 12 4.05 21.66 -11.20
CA PRO A 12 3.32 22.16 -10.00
C PRO A 12 3.57 21.39 -8.72
N ALA A 13 3.86 20.10 -8.79
CA ALA A 13 4.14 19.26 -7.63
C ALA A 13 5.61 19.29 -7.19
N TRP A 14 6.50 19.93 -7.97
CA TRP A 14 7.94 19.90 -7.70
C TRP A 14 8.30 20.54 -6.36
N GLN A 15 7.79 21.71 -6.07
CA GLN A 15 8.06 22.42 -4.82
C GLN A 15 7.84 21.50 -3.60
N TRP A 16 6.71 20.81 -3.57
CA TRP A 16 6.43 19.88 -2.48
C TRP A 16 7.35 18.65 -2.51
N MET A 17 7.64 18.09 -3.69
CA MET A 17 8.48 16.90 -3.80
C MET A 17 9.94 17.16 -3.43
N SER A 18 10.48 18.33 -3.77
CA SER A 18 11.86 18.73 -3.44
C SER A 18 12.09 18.84 -1.92
N ASP A 19 11.05 19.17 -1.17
CA ASP A 19 11.10 19.28 0.29
C ASP A 19 11.12 17.88 0.97
N GLN A 20 10.81 16.80 0.21
CA GLN A 20 10.75 15.47 0.79
C GLN A 20 12.16 14.85 0.85
N ARG A 21 12.68 14.66 2.06
CA ARG A 21 13.99 14.04 2.27
C ARG A 21 14.06 12.65 1.62
N GLY A 22 15.01 12.46 0.73
CA GLY A 22 15.20 11.22 -0.03
C GLY A 22 14.54 11.21 -1.41
N VAL A 23 13.91 12.32 -1.84
CA VAL A 23 13.33 12.47 -3.17
C VAL A 23 14.18 13.47 -3.97
N GLY A 24 15.04 12.95 -4.85
CA GLY A 24 15.80 13.78 -5.78
C GLY A 24 15.09 13.99 -7.11
N GLU A 25 15.60 14.90 -7.93
CA GLU A 25 15.09 15.30 -9.25
C GLU A 25 14.72 14.10 -10.12
N LEU A 26 15.63 13.12 -10.25
CA LEU A 26 15.42 11.95 -11.12
C LEU A 26 14.26 11.06 -10.63
N LEU A 27 14.13 10.86 -9.33
CA LEU A 27 13.05 10.05 -8.76
C LEU A 27 11.71 10.75 -8.89
N ALA A 28 11.69 12.07 -8.66
CA ALA A 28 10.51 12.91 -8.85
C ALA A 28 10.06 12.90 -10.31
N ALA A 29 10.97 13.18 -11.26
CA ALA A 29 10.67 13.18 -12.69
C ALA A 29 10.11 11.84 -13.18
N ARG A 30 10.71 10.73 -12.76
CA ARG A 30 10.22 9.38 -13.09
C ARG A 30 8.81 9.09 -12.60
N LEU A 31 8.43 9.62 -11.46
CA LEU A 31 7.09 9.42 -10.92
C LEU A 31 6.09 10.40 -11.55
N LEU A 32 6.42 11.69 -11.57
CA LEU A 32 5.53 12.74 -12.08
C LEU A 32 5.20 12.59 -13.56
N SER A 33 6.16 12.14 -14.39
CA SER A 33 5.91 11.85 -15.81
C SER A 33 4.89 10.73 -16.07
N ARG A 34 4.50 9.97 -15.03
CA ARG A 34 3.54 8.86 -15.13
C ARG A 34 2.19 9.16 -14.51
N LEU A 35 2.13 10.16 -13.64
CA LEU A 35 0.92 10.51 -12.92
C LEU A 35 0.23 11.70 -13.56
N ASP A 36 -1.09 11.70 -13.46
CA ASP A 36 -1.94 12.81 -13.88
C ASP A 36 -2.97 13.09 -12.78
N VAL A 37 -2.78 14.22 -12.09
CA VAL A 37 -3.65 14.60 -10.97
C VAL A 37 -5.04 15.06 -11.41
N SER A 38 -5.20 15.50 -12.67
CA SER A 38 -6.49 15.93 -13.21
C SER A 38 -7.44 14.73 -13.36
N ARG A 39 -6.90 13.57 -13.76
CA ARG A 39 -7.62 12.30 -13.90
C ARG A 39 -7.83 11.57 -12.57
N ALA A 40 -7.02 11.86 -11.57
CA ALA A 40 -7.08 11.21 -10.26
C ALA A 40 -7.98 11.99 -9.29
N ARG A 41 -9.28 11.69 -9.28
CA ARG A 41 -10.25 12.36 -8.38
C ARG A 41 -10.01 12.09 -6.90
N THR A 42 -9.35 10.99 -6.57
CA THR A 42 -9.03 10.57 -5.19
C THR A 42 -7.61 10.03 -5.09
N PRO A 43 -6.97 10.05 -3.91
CA PRO A 43 -5.65 9.42 -3.73
C PRO A 43 -5.62 7.92 -4.08
N SER A 44 -6.75 7.25 -3.95
CA SER A 44 -6.89 5.82 -4.29
C SER A 44 -6.66 5.55 -5.78
N ALA A 45 -6.92 6.53 -6.65
CA ALA A 45 -6.61 6.42 -8.07
C ALA A 45 -5.10 6.32 -8.30
N PHE A 46 -4.27 7.11 -7.58
CA PHE A 46 -2.81 6.97 -7.62
C PHE A 46 -2.36 5.61 -7.09
N TRP A 47 -2.96 5.13 -5.99
CA TRP A 47 -2.63 3.81 -5.46
C TRP A 47 -2.94 2.69 -6.45
N ALA A 48 -4.09 2.75 -7.11
CA ALA A 48 -4.47 1.76 -8.12
C ALA A 48 -3.51 1.81 -9.32
N TYR A 49 -3.25 3.00 -9.84
CA TYR A 49 -2.36 3.22 -10.97
C TYR A 49 -0.92 2.73 -10.68
N CYS A 50 -0.40 2.99 -9.49
CA CYS A 50 0.93 2.54 -9.06
C CYS A 50 0.95 1.08 -8.54
N GLY A 51 -0.15 0.33 -8.62
CA GLY A 51 -0.21 -1.05 -8.13
C GLY A 51 -0.04 -1.21 -6.62
N LEU A 52 -0.31 -0.15 -5.86
CA LEU A 52 -0.28 -0.16 -4.40
C LEU A 52 -1.65 -0.45 -3.78
N ALA A 53 -2.75 -0.29 -4.52
CA ALA A 53 -4.07 -0.71 -4.08
C ALA A 53 -4.12 -2.23 -3.94
N THR A 54 -4.88 -2.71 -2.95
CA THR A 54 -5.19 -4.14 -2.84
C THR A 54 -6.40 -4.48 -3.70
N ILE A 55 -6.38 -5.67 -4.30
CA ILE A 55 -7.46 -6.23 -5.10
C ILE A 55 -8.08 -7.43 -4.38
N PRO A 56 -9.31 -7.83 -4.72
CA PRO A 56 -9.91 -9.06 -4.20
C PRO A 56 -9.01 -10.26 -4.48
N GLY A 57 -9.00 -11.21 -3.57
CA GLY A 57 -8.24 -12.44 -3.70
C GLY A 57 -8.78 -13.53 -2.79
N THR A 58 -8.19 -14.69 -2.88
CA THR A 58 -8.56 -15.88 -2.10
C THR A 58 -7.35 -16.33 -1.29
N ALA A 59 -7.56 -16.65 -0.02
CA ALA A 59 -6.53 -17.16 0.87
C ALA A 59 -6.61 -18.70 0.95
N TYR A 60 -5.46 -19.35 0.95
CA TYR A 60 -5.29 -20.78 1.08
C TYR A 60 -4.26 -21.09 2.16
N GLU A 61 -4.44 -22.17 2.88
CA GLU A 61 -3.48 -22.70 3.84
C GLU A 61 -3.14 -24.16 3.49
N CYS A 62 -1.89 -24.54 3.69
CA CYS A 62 -1.50 -25.94 3.65
C CYS A 62 -1.58 -26.51 5.07
N PRO A 63 -2.45 -27.51 5.35
CA PRO A 63 -2.57 -28.11 6.68
C PRO A 63 -1.27 -28.78 7.15
N ARG A 64 -0.43 -29.24 6.20
CA ARG A 64 0.82 -29.94 6.49
C ARG A 64 1.97 -29.02 6.89
N CYS A 65 2.22 -27.95 6.11
CA CYS A 65 3.37 -27.06 6.36
C CYS A 65 2.99 -25.69 6.91
N LYS A 66 1.69 -25.46 7.11
CA LYS A 66 1.13 -24.19 7.63
C LYS A 66 1.52 -22.97 6.79
N LEU A 67 1.76 -23.18 5.48
CA LEU A 67 2.00 -22.08 4.55
C LEU A 67 0.67 -21.45 4.17
N GLU A 68 0.53 -20.17 4.47
CA GLU A 68 -0.58 -19.35 3.98
C GLU A 68 -0.19 -18.67 2.66
N VAL A 69 -1.02 -18.79 1.65
CA VAL A 69 -0.88 -18.14 0.34
C VAL A 69 -2.16 -17.40 0.01
N ALA A 70 -2.04 -16.12 -0.30
CA ALA A 70 -3.15 -15.33 -0.83
C ALA A 70 -2.95 -15.08 -2.32
N ILE A 71 -3.96 -15.39 -3.12
CA ILE A 71 -3.93 -15.34 -4.59
C ILE A 71 -4.92 -14.29 -5.06
N PRO A 72 -4.51 -13.33 -5.93
CA PRO A 72 -5.43 -12.37 -6.53
C PRO A 72 -6.51 -13.08 -7.36
N ALA A 73 -7.71 -12.50 -7.42
CA ALA A 73 -8.77 -12.97 -8.29
C ALA A 73 -8.27 -13.05 -9.76
N GLY A 74 -8.65 -14.13 -10.45
CA GLY A 74 -8.22 -14.40 -11.83
C GLY A 74 -6.86 -15.09 -11.98
N TYR A 75 -6.13 -15.32 -10.90
CA TYR A 75 -4.88 -16.09 -10.93
C TYR A 75 -5.13 -17.55 -10.54
N LYS A 76 -4.48 -18.49 -11.27
CA LYS A 76 -4.56 -19.92 -10.95
C LYS A 76 -3.73 -20.25 -9.73
N LEU A 77 -4.28 -21.09 -8.85
CA LEU A 77 -3.55 -21.72 -7.76
C LEU A 77 -2.53 -22.72 -8.36
N ARG A 78 -1.30 -22.69 -7.84
CA ARG A 78 -0.32 -23.73 -8.16
C ARG A 78 -0.57 -24.93 -7.26
N GLU A 79 -0.66 -26.12 -7.83
CA GLU A 79 -0.85 -27.37 -7.08
C GLU A 79 0.34 -27.69 -6.17
N THR A 80 1.54 -27.32 -6.62
CA THR A 80 2.79 -27.55 -5.86
C THR A 80 3.26 -26.28 -5.19
N HIS A 81 3.74 -26.37 -3.97
CA HIS A 81 4.32 -25.28 -3.23
C HIS A 81 5.53 -25.72 -2.41
N PHE A 82 6.41 -24.76 -2.10
CA PHE A 82 7.51 -25.00 -1.18
C PHE A 82 7.05 -24.85 0.27
N THR A 83 7.69 -25.59 1.17
CA THR A 83 7.44 -25.44 2.62
C THR A 83 7.67 -24.00 3.05
N ARG A 84 7.12 -23.62 4.21
CA ARG A 84 7.30 -22.28 4.77
C ARG A 84 8.78 -21.87 4.90
N ALA A 85 9.67 -22.82 5.16
CA ALA A 85 11.13 -22.60 5.18
C ALA A 85 11.73 -22.36 3.79
N GLY A 86 10.96 -22.57 2.69
CA GLY A 86 11.38 -22.26 1.33
C GLY A 86 12.35 -23.24 0.68
N SER A 87 12.79 -24.29 1.39
CA SER A 87 13.88 -25.15 0.96
C SER A 87 13.42 -26.50 0.36
N ARG A 88 12.18 -26.94 0.60
CA ARG A 88 11.69 -28.23 0.14
C ARG A 88 10.29 -28.12 -0.45
N LEU A 89 10.00 -28.92 -1.47
CA LEU A 89 8.63 -29.11 -1.98
C LEU A 89 7.78 -29.76 -0.90
N CYS A 90 6.60 -29.22 -0.66
CA CYS A 90 5.61 -29.80 0.22
C CYS A 90 4.71 -30.73 -0.58
N SER A 91 4.44 -31.94 -0.05
CA SER A 91 3.48 -32.88 -0.63
C SER A 91 2.05 -32.65 -0.14
N GLY A 92 1.80 -31.63 0.68
CA GLY A 92 0.44 -31.24 1.10
C GLY A 92 -0.25 -30.40 0.04
N HIS A 93 -1.58 -30.38 0.07
CA HIS A 93 -2.41 -29.54 -0.79
C HIS A 93 -2.75 -28.23 -0.09
N LEU A 94 -3.03 -27.19 -0.88
CA LEU A 94 -3.50 -25.89 -0.38
C LEU A 94 -5.03 -25.94 -0.29
N GLU A 95 -5.55 -25.77 0.90
CA GLU A 95 -6.98 -25.74 1.20
C GLU A 95 -7.47 -24.30 1.32
N LEU A 96 -8.70 -24.06 0.89
CA LEU A 96 -9.35 -22.75 0.96
C LEU A 96 -9.57 -22.36 2.43
N ILE A 97 -9.09 -21.20 2.83
CA ILE A 97 -9.45 -20.62 4.11
C ILE A 97 -10.84 -20.00 3.96
N GLN A 98 -11.83 -20.57 4.64
CA GLN A 98 -13.19 -20.00 4.69
C GLN A 98 -13.15 -18.69 5.52
N GLY A 99 -13.72 -17.62 4.99
CA GLY A 99 -13.78 -16.34 5.66
C GLY A 99 -13.98 -15.17 4.70
N ASP A 100 -13.89 -13.96 5.21
CA ASP A 100 -14.09 -12.72 4.48
C ASP A 100 -13.17 -12.58 3.27
N ALA A 101 -13.67 -11.88 2.26
CA ALA A 101 -12.95 -11.59 1.03
C ALA A 101 -11.56 -11.03 1.32
N THR A 102 -10.53 -11.83 1.11
CA THR A 102 -9.14 -11.45 1.33
C THR A 102 -8.72 -10.40 0.30
N ARG A 103 -8.06 -9.36 0.77
CA ARG A 103 -7.49 -8.34 -0.12
C ARG A 103 -5.99 -8.53 -0.24
N VAL A 104 -5.53 -8.68 -1.46
CA VAL A 104 -4.12 -8.98 -1.77
C VAL A 104 -3.48 -7.90 -2.65
N ALA A 105 -2.17 -7.82 -2.59
CA ALA A 105 -1.41 -6.97 -3.49
C ALA A 105 -1.49 -7.50 -4.92
N PRO A 106 -1.69 -6.65 -5.94
CA PRO A 106 -1.66 -7.08 -7.32
C PRO A 106 -0.29 -7.66 -7.67
N ARG A 107 -0.28 -8.80 -8.33
CA ARG A 107 0.93 -9.45 -8.83
C ARG A 107 1.26 -8.92 -10.22
N ARG A 108 2.52 -9.01 -10.60
CA ARG A 108 2.94 -8.80 -11.98
C ARG A 108 2.29 -9.89 -12.86
N SER A 109 1.73 -9.51 -14.01
CA SER A 109 1.20 -10.47 -14.98
C SER A 109 2.32 -11.40 -15.47
N MET A 110 1.94 -12.61 -15.82
CA MET A 110 2.83 -13.53 -16.51
C MET A 110 3.14 -13.04 -17.94
N ALA A 111 4.12 -13.66 -18.59
CA ALA A 111 4.47 -13.31 -19.97
C ALA A 111 3.22 -13.31 -20.88
N GLY A 112 3.06 -12.24 -21.66
CA GLY A 112 1.90 -12.04 -22.53
C GLY A 112 0.66 -11.41 -21.87
N GLY A 113 0.60 -11.31 -20.53
CA GLY A 113 -0.51 -10.68 -19.82
C GLY A 113 -0.31 -9.19 -19.59
N ARG A 114 -1.42 -8.44 -19.46
CA ARG A 114 -1.38 -7.00 -19.11
C ARG A 114 -1.46 -6.82 -17.59
N ASN A 115 -0.64 -5.95 -17.03
CA ASN A 115 -0.78 -5.53 -15.63
C ASN A 115 -2.01 -4.61 -15.49
N SER A 116 -2.71 -4.73 -14.37
CA SER A 116 -3.78 -3.79 -13.99
C SER A 116 -3.26 -2.44 -13.46
N TYR A 117 -1.96 -2.20 -13.54
CA TYR A 117 -1.25 -1.03 -13.00
C TYR A 117 -0.04 -0.69 -13.86
N ASP A 118 0.47 0.53 -13.76
CA ASP A 118 1.72 0.93 -14.43
C ASP A 118 2.94 0.39 -13.64
N ALA A 119 3.70 -0.49 -14.29
CA ALA A 119 4.86 -1.14 -13.66
C ALA A 119 6.03 -0.16 -13.41
N HIS A 120 6.16 0.89 -14.24
CA HIS A 120 7.20 1.90 -14.07
C HIS A 120 6.86 2.84 -12.92
N ALA A 121 5.59 3.29 -12.80
CA ALA A 121 5.14 4.07 -11.66
C ALA A 121 5.32 3.28 -10.35
N ARG A 122 4.97 1.99 -10.34
CA ARG A 122 5.22 1.11 -9.18
C ARG A 122 6.69 1.02 -8.81
N LYS A 123 7.58 0.87 -9.81
CA LYS A 123 9.03 0.85 -9.60
C LYS A 123 9.51 2.18 -9.04
N SER A 124 9.01 3.30 -9.55
CA SER A 124 9.37 4.64 -9.06
C SER A 124 8.94 4.84 -7.59
N CYS A 125 7.72 4.44 -7.21
CA CYS A 125 7.28 4.45 -5.81
C CYS A 125 8.20 3.63 -4.91
N TYR A 126 8.56 2.41 -5.32
CA TYR A 126 9.48 1.55 -4.58
C TYR A 126 10.85 2.19 -4.39
N LEU A 127 11.43 2.78 -5.43
CA LEU A 127 12.74 3.44 -5.36
C LEU A 127 12.70 4.67 -4.44
N ILE A 128 11.65 5.48 -4.51
CA ILE A 128 11.41 6.60 -3.59
C ILE A 128 11.28 6.07 -2.15
N GLY A 129 10.48 5.05 -1.92
CA GLY A 129 10.30 4.46 -0.60
C GLY A 129 11.60 3.95 0.02
N ILE A 130 12.43 3.24 -0.75
CA ILE A 130 13.76 2.79 -0.28
C ILE A 130 14.69 3.98 -0.01
N SER A 131 14.69 5.00 -0.87
CA SER A 131 15.48 6.20 -0.66
C SER A 131 15.08 6.93 0.62
N MET A 132 13.78 7.11 0.86
CA MET A 132 13.24 7.70 2.08
C MET A 132 13.64 6.94 3.35
N LEU A 133 13.63 5.61 3.31
CA LEU A 133 14.09 4.78 4.43
C LEU A 133 15.58 4.98 4.71
N ARG A 134 16.42 5.03 3.68
CA ARG A 134 17.87 5.21 3.80
C ARG A 134 18.23 6.60 4.33
N CYS A 135 17.52 7.61 3.88
CA CYS A 135 17.78 9.00 4.30
C CYS A 135 17.12 9.35 5.65
N GLY A 136 16.33 8.46 6.24
CA GLY A 136 15.62 8.74 7.49
C GLY A 136 14.61 9.89 7.34
N SER A 137 13.77 9.84 6.29
CA SER A 137 12.70 10.83 6.10
C SER A 137 11.59 10.67 7.15
N ASP A 138 10.74 11.69 7.31
CA ASP A 138 9.59 11.65 8.24
C ASP A 138 8.63 10.50 7.93
N TYR A 139 8.57 10.07 6.66
CA TYR A 139 7.78 8.90 6.24
C TYR A 139 8.27 7.59 6.86
N ARG A 140 9.53 7.51 7.31
CA ARG A 140 10.06 6.31 7.98
C ARG A 140 9.26 5.97 9.23
N ALA A 141 8.75 6.94 9.97
CA ALA A 141 7.92 6.68 11.15
C ALA A 141 6.68 5.83 10.81
N HIS A 142 6.05 6.05 9.65
CA HIS A 142 4.92 5.24 9.20
C HIS A 142 5.32 3.80 8.85
N TYR A 143 6.51 3.62 8.30
CA TYR A 143 7.06 2.29 8.03
C TYR A 143 7.36 1.54 9.34
N ASP A 144 8.04 2.18 10.29
CA ASP A 144 8.43 1.58 11.57
C ASP A 144 7.18 1.22 12.41
N ALA A 145 6.18 2.10 12.47
CA ALA A 145 4.90 1.83 13.14
C ALA A 145 4.17 0.63 12.52
N GLU A 146 4.13 0.53 11.18
CA GLU A 146 3.49 -0.60 10.52
C GLU A 146 4.29 -1.90 10.71
N ARG A 147 5.62 -1.84 10.76
CA ARG A 147 6.47 -3.00 11.10
C ARG A 147 6.18 -3.52 12.51
N ALA A 148 6.08 -2.62 13.49
CA ALA A 148 5.74 -2.98 14.86
C ALA A 148 4.34 -3.61 14.96
N ARG A 149 3.33 -3.01 14.29
CA ARG A 149 1.98 -3.57 14.22
C ARG A 149 1.95 -4.97 13.62
N LEU A 150 2.66 -5.18 12.49
CA LEU A 150 2.71 -6.47 11.80
C LEU A 150 3.45 -7.54 12.61
N ALA A 151 4.42 -7.17 13.44
CA ALA A 151 5.10 -8.12 14.33
C ALA A 151 4.12 -8.74 15.35
N ILE A 152 3.17 -7.94 15.83
CA ILE A 152 2.14 -8.39 16.79
C ILE A 152 1.00 -9.14 16.09
N GLU A 153 0.42 -8.54 15.03
CA GLU A 153 -0.77 -9.09 14.38
C GLU A 153 -0.48 -10.28 13.46
N ARG A 154 0.75 -10.39 12.97
CA ARG A 154 1.16 -11.38 11.95
C ARG A 154 2.52 -12.04 12.30
N PRO A 155 2.70 -12.63 13.47
CA PRO A 155 3.99 -13.19 13.91
C PRO A 155 4.52 -14.27 12.98
N GLY A 156 3.63 -14.90 12.21
CA GLY A 156 3.97 -15.90 11.22
C GLY A 156 4.49 -15.38 9.89
N TRP A 157 4.54 -14.06 9.66
CA TRP A 157 5.05 -13.54 8.41
C TRP A 157 6.57 -13.53 8.37
N THR A 158 7.15 -13.77 7.18
CA THR A 158 8.59 -13.61 6.98
C THR A 158 8.99 -12.14 7.09
N ALA A 159 10.23 -11.87 7.50
CA ALA A 159 10.78 -10.51 7.58
C ALA A 159 10.60 -9.74 6.25
N LYS A 160 10.80 -10.40 5.11
CA LYS A 160 10.60 -9.83 3.77
C LYS A 160 9.14 -9.45 3.52
N ARG A 161 8.19 -10.32 3.90
CA ARG A 161 6.75 -10.05 3.71
C ARG A 161 6.31 -8.85 4.54
N SER A 162 6.71 -8.78 5.80
CA SER A 162 6.43 -7.66 6.70
C SER A 162 7.09 -6.37 6.20
N HIS A 163 8.35 -6.42 5.73
CA HIS A 163 9.05 -5.28 5.13
C HIS A 163 8.28 -4.72 3.93
N LEU A 164 7.92 -5.55 2.97
CA LEU A 164 7.21 -5.10 1.76
C LEU A 164 5.80 -4.58 2.07
N ALA A 165 5.12 -5.11 3.09
CA ALA A 165 3.81 -4.61 3.51
C ALA A 165 3.92 -3.23 4.17
N ALA A 166 4.88 -3.04 5.06
CA ALA A 166 5.14 -1.75 5.71
C ALA A 166 5.60 -0.69 4.70
N LEU A 167 6.49 -1.05 3.78
CA LEU A 167 6.93 -0.17 2.70
C LEU A 167 5.73 0.30 1.85
N ARG A 168 4.85 -0.62 1.45
CA ARG A 168 3.63 -0.29 0.71
C ARG A 168 2.71 0.67 1.47
N LYS A 169 2.60 0.52 2.79
CA LYS A 169 1.82 1.43 3.64
C LYS A 169 2.39 2.85 3.58
N MET A 170 3.70 2.96 3.77
CA MET A 170 4.42 4.23 3.69
C MET A 170 4.28 4.88 2.31
N GLU A 171 4.50 4.13 1.22
CA GLU A 171 4.34 4.61 -0.16
C GLU A 171 2.93 5.14 -0.44
N LYS A 172 1.89 4.50 0.11
CA LYS A 172 0.51 4.98 0.00
C LYS A 172 0.29 6.31 0.69
N ILE A 173 0.90 6.51 1.86
CA ILE A 173 0.82 7.76 2.60
C ILE A 173 1.52 8.87 1.81
N PHE A 174 2.72 8.60 1.32
CA PHE A 174 3.45 9.53 0.45
C PHE A 174 2.64 9.92 -0.80
N LEU A 175 2.06 8.96 -1.52
CA LEU A 175 1.22 9.27 -2.70
C LEU A 175 -0.06 10.03 -2.35
N ARG A 176 -0.64 9.83 -1.17
CA ARG A 176 -1.76 10.62 -0.68
C ARG A 176 -1.37 12.08 -0.52
N ASP A 177 -0.22 12.30 0.12
CA ASP A 177 0.25 13.64 0.43
C ASP A 177 0.72 14.38 -0.85
N LEU A 178 1.38 13.66 -1.77
CA LEU A 178 1.67 14.16 -3.12
C LEU A 178 0.39 14.56 -3.85
N TRP A 179 -0.65 13.71 -3.84
CA TRP A 179 -1.93 14.01 -4.47
C TRP A 179 -2.57 15.28 -3.88
N LEU A 180 -2.54 15.42 -2.54
CA LEU A 180 -3.07 16.59 -1.84
C LEU A 180 -2.32 17.86 -2.22
N ALA A 181 -0.98 17.83 -2.18
CA ALA A 181 -0.12 18.96 -2.51
C ALA A 181 -0.30 19.38 -3.98
N TRP A 182 -0.29 18.41 -4.89
CA TRP A 182 -0.43 18.67 -6.32
C TRP A 182 -1.80 19.25 -6.67
N ARG A 183 -2.90 18.71 -6.15
CA ARG A 183 -4.24 19.28 -6.38
C ARG A 183 -4.38 20.71 -5.86
N LYS A 184 -3.80 21.00 -4.71
CA LYS A 184 -3.75 22.37 -4.17
C LYS A 184 -2.97 23.31 -5.08
N ALA A 185 -1.80 22.88 -5.56
CA ALA A 185 -0.95 23.68 -6.44
C ALA A 185 -1.61 24.04 -7.78
N VAL A 186 -2.47 23.15 -8.32
CA VAL A 186 -3.20 23.40 -9.58
C VAL A 186 -4.65 23.86 -9.37
N GLY A 187 -5.05 24.22 -8.14
CA GLY A 187 -6.40 24.72 -7.84
C GLY A 187 -7.54 23.72 -7.99
N LEU A 188 -7.26 22.41 -7.98
CA LEU A 188 -8.29 21.38 -8.09
C LEU A 188 -8.92 21.07 -6.74
N ALA A 189 -10.23 20.76 -6.73
CA ALA A 189 -10.96 20.40 -5.52
C ALA A 189 -10.32 19.19 -4.79
N VAL A 190 -10.17 19.30 -3.48
CA VAL A 190 -9.60 18.26 -2.62
C VAL A 190 -10.72 17.53 -1.89
N VAL A 191 -10.88 16.24 -2.16
CA VAL A 191 -11.79 15.36 -1.42
C VAL A 191 -11.08 14.85 -0.17
N ARG A 192 -11.75 14.86 1.00
CA ARG A 192 -11.17 14.30 2.23
C ARG A 192 -10.73 12.85 2.03
N PRO A 193 -9.46 12.51 2.30
CA PRO A 193 -8.98 11.15 2.18
C PRO A 193 -9.73 10.19 3.14
N TYR A 194 -10.00 8.99 2.69
CA TYR A 194 -10.73 7.95 3.45
C TYR A 194 -10.13 7.66 4.85
N PHE A 195 -8.82 7.79 5.03
CA PHE A 195 -8.15 7.56 6.31
C PHE A 195 -8.53 8.54 7.43
N GLY A 196 -8.97 9.75 7.12
CA GLY A 196 -9.43 10.71 8.12
C GLY A 196 -10.80 10.39 8.74
N LYS A 197 -11.56 9.46 8.15
CA LYS A 197 -12.86 9.04 8.70
C LYS A 197 -12.75 7.96 9.80
N ARG A 198 -11.68 7.18 9.84
CA ARG A 198 -11.51 6.11 10.84
C ARG A 198 -11.01 6.61 12.19
N GLU A 199 -10.25 7.69 12.23
CA GLU A 199 -9.75 8.26 13.50
C GLU A 199 -10.85 9.02 14.26
N ALA A 200 -11.80 9.66 13.54
CA ALA A 200 -12.94 10.33 14.15
C ALA A 200 -14.02 9.37 14.70
N GLY A 201 -14.02 8.10 14.30
CA GLY A 201 -15.02 7.10 14.71
C GLY A 201 -14.66 6.25 15.92
N LYS A 202 -13.39 6.23 16.36
CA LYS A 202 -12.96 5.45 17.53
C LYS A 202 -13.25 6.12 18.88
N GLY A 203 -13.58 7.42 18.88
CA GLY A 203 -13.86 8.16 20.11
C GLY A 203 -15.34 8.17 20.54
N LYS A 204 -16.25 7.48 19.86
CA LYS A 204 -17.71 7.58 20.13
C LYS A 204 -18.39 6.29 20.59
N ARG A 205 -17.66 5.26 21.02
CA ARG A 205 -18.26 3.97 21.46
C ARG A 205 -18.07 3.63 22.93
N GLU A 206 -17.66 4.56 23.78
CA GLU A 206 -17.51 4.33 25.23
C GLU A 206 -18.35 5.24 26.13
N ALA A 207 -19.48 5.73 25.66
CA ALA A 207 -20.44 6.43 26.52
C ALA A 207 -21.87 5.98 26.19
N GLY A 208 -22.32 4.89 26.81
CA GLY A 208 -23.71 4.45 26.65
C GLY A 208 -24.00 3.05 27.14
N SER A 209 -23.59 2.70 28.34
CA SER A 209 -24.19 1.59 29.12
C SER A 209 -24.23 1.95 30.60
N GLY A 210 -25.25 2.65 30.96
CA GLY A 210 -25.54 3.00 32.33
C GLY A 210 -27.02 3.28 32.50
N GLU A 211 -27.64 2.41 33.30
CA GLU A 211 -28.87 2.65 34.05
C GLU A 211 -30.22 2.57 33.35
N ARG A 212 -30.79 1.38 33.36
CA ARG A 212 -32.25 1.24 33.46
C ARG A 212 -32.57 0.90 34.93
N LEU A 213 -32.97 1.92 35.67
CA LEU A 213 -33.64 1.75 36.94
C LEU A 213 -35.02 1.13 36.71
N ALA A 214 -35.26 0.01 37.37
CA ALA A 214 -36.58 -0.59 37.54
C ALA A 214 -37.42 0.32 38.44
N VAL A 215 -38.59 0.69 38.03
CA VAL A 215 -39.65 1.21 38.90
C VAL A 215 -40.77 0.18 38.85
N SER A 216 -40.90 -0.52 39.95
CA SER A 216 -42.06 -1.32 40.33
C SER A 216 -43.13 -0.37 40.89
N GLY A 217 -44.35 -0.55 40.47
CA GLY A 217 -45.57 0.02 40.98
C GLY A 217 -46.72 -0.69 40.31
#